data_605222bb77d9238d3b56af99f3c4292c
#
_entry.id   605222bb77d9238d3b56af99f3c4292c
#
_cell.length_a   1.000
_cell.length_b   1.000
_cell.length_c   1.000
_cell.angle_alpha   90.00
_cell.angle_beta   90.00
_cell.angle_gamma   90.00
#
_symmetry.space_group_name_H-M   'P 1'
#
loop_
_entity.id
_entity.type
_entity.pdbx_description
1 polymer ?
#
loop_
_entity_poly.entity_id
_entity_poly.type
_entity_poly.pdbx_seq_one_letter_code
_entity_poly.pdbx_strand_id
1 'polypeptide(L)'
;AKVSPVSAVSENFESKNRKFHKLTHRVLKIETVLGIDHAISVRKNVILMTGSFALSIILFLSFTVLIDFVNCIMPQSASTSDIDISSSDSSGFVDSGLAGVISNMEGVKRVYGRRSYFEIQAGSDGDEGLSGTVDIVAYDNFDLKCLKMDHTLKKGSDLSKIYGNSKYVLATSDPYSSWKVGDKIPIGNEELVIAGLLKYDPFSSDGLTNGKMTLITSGETFIRLTGIKDYSLLMIQMKGDATDENVEEIQKVVDGKYKFQDKRDQRTGGTYLAFVFCVYGFLGIIMLVTILNIVNSISMSVSARIRQYGAMRSVGMSGNQVTKMIAAEAATYAVCGCAVGVVSGLMA
;
A
#
# COMPACT_ATOMS: atom_id res chain seq x y z
N ALA A 1 9.25 24.33 69.01
CA ALA A 1 9.84 23.23 68.23
C ALA A 1 10.79 23.84 67.21
N LYS A 2 12.11 23.71 67.40
CA LYS A 2 13.13 24.13 66.44
C LYS A 2 13.31 22.98 65.45
N VAL A 3 12.69 23.09 64.32
CA VAL A 3 12.99 22.23 63.15
C VAL A 3 14.26 22.77 62.51
N SER A 4 15.32 21.94 62.40
CA SER A 4 16.58 22.36 61.82
C SER A 4 16.35 22.62 60.29
N PRO A 5 17.02 23.63 59.69
CA PRO A 5 16.87 23.89 58.27
C PRO A 5 17.21 22.69 57.37
N VAL A 6 18.02 21.76 57.87
CA VAL A 6 18.41 20.53 57.17
C VAL A 6 17.27 19.51 57.09
N SER A 7 16.42 19.42 58.14
CA SER A 7 15.28 18.50 58.12
C SER A 7 14.13 18.99 57.23
N ALA A 8 13.98 20.31 57.06
CA ALA A 8 13.00 20.86 56.13
C ALA A 8 13.34 20.64 54.64
N VAL A 9 14.62 20.40 54.35
CA VAL A 9 15.10 20.09 52.98
C VAL A 9 15.12 18.57 52.72
N SER A 10 15.19 17.75 53.78
CA SER A 10 15.33 16.29 53.68
C SER A 10 14.00 15.52 53.69
N GLU A 11 12.88 16.17 54.02
CA GLU A 11 11.60 15.46 54.26
C GLU A 11 10.86 14.92 53.04
N ASN A 12 11.40 15.05 51.83
CA ASN A 12 10.77 14.52 50.61
C ASN A 12 11.66 13.64 49.73
N PHE A 13 12.72 13.03 50.26
CA PHE A 13 13.54 12.06 49.56
C PHE A 13 13.40 10.64 50.13
N GLU A 14 12.19 10.08 50.18
CA GLU A 14 12.04 8.64 50.28
C GLU A 14 12.24 8.01 48.88
N SER A 15 13.48 7.71 48.58
CA SER A 15 13.86 6.88 47.44
C SER A 15 13.37 5.45 47.62
N LYS A 16 12.22 5.14 47.11
CA LYS A 16 11.59 3.80 47.19
C LYS A 16 12.13 2.78 46.17
N ASN A 17 13.12 3.11 45.34
CA ASN A 17 13.64 2.21 44.29
C ASN A 17 15.16 2.14 44.21
N ARG A 18 15.80 1.68 45.25
CA ARG A 18 17.27 1.44 45.28
C ARG A 18 17.80 0.33 44.37
N LYS A 19 16.93 -0.51 43.82
CA LYS A 19 17.36 -1.66 43.00
C LYS A 19 17.65 -1.33 41.53
N PHE A 20 16.97 -0.35 40.94
CA PHE A 20 17.20 0.06 39.55
C PHE A 20 18.49 0.88 39.38
N HIS A 21 18.91 1.58 40.39
CA HIS A 21 20.08 2.45 40.38
C HIS A 21 21.42 1.73 40.19
N LYS A 22 21.57 0.47 40.60
CA LYS A 22 22.88 -0.21 40.54
C LYS A 22 23.28 -0.73 39.16
N LEU A 23 22.30 -1.03 38.28
CA LEU A 23 22.57 -1.57 36.96
C LEU A 23 22.78 -0.48 35.86
N THR A 24 22.12 0.66 36.00
CA THR A 24 22.10 1.74 34.99
C THR A 24 23.35 2.62 35.05
N HIS A 25 24.00 2.77 36.21
CA HIS A 25 25.22 3.57 36.38
C HIS A 25 26.46 3.03 35.63
N ARG A 26 26.41 1.80 35.15
CA ARG A 26 27.56 1.19 34.46
C ARG A 26 27.60 1.47 32.96
N VAL A 27 26.49 1.92 32.39
CA VAL A 27 26.32 2.08 30.92
C VAL A 27 25.92 3.50 30.51
N LEU A 28 25.20 4.24 31.35
CA LEU A 28 24.64 5.56 31.01
C LEU A 28 25.27 6.68 31.87
N LYS A 29 25.34 7.89 31.28
CA LYS A 29 25.78 9.08 31.99
C LYS A 29 24.79 9.44 33.09
N ILE A 30 25.30 10.03 34.18
CA ILE A 30 24.52 10.37 35.40
C ILE A 30 23.28 11.21 35.04
N GLU A 31 23.40 12.14 34.10
CA GLU A 31 22.31 13.00 33.67
C GLU A 31 21.15 12.22 33.05
N THR A 32 21.48 11.19 32.27
CA THR A 32 20.47 10.33 31.60
C THR A 32 19.76 9.45 32.64
N VAL A 33 20.50 8.87 33.56
CA VAL A 33 19.93 8.04 34.65
C VAL A 33 18.98 8.85 35.51
N LEU A 34 19.39 10.09 35.87
CA LEU A 34 18.58 10.99 36.66
C LEU A 34 17.29 11.39 35.91
N GLY A 35 17.36 11.61 34.61
CA GLY A 35 16.19 11.89 33.77
C GLY A 35 15.20 10.72 33.75
N ILE A 36 15.67 9.50 33.58
CA ILE A 36 14.85 8.28 33.62
C ILE A 36 14.18 8.09 34.97
N ASP A 37 14.94 8.26 36.07
CA ASP A 37 14.41 8.13 37.43
C ASP A 37 13.34 9.19 37.74
N HIS A 38 13.55 10.42 37.25
CA HIS A 38 12.55 11.49 37.31
C HIS A 38 11.28 11.15 36.51
N ALA A 39 11.44 10.58 35.29
CA ALA A 39 10.31 10.18 34.48
C ALA A 39 9.42 9.18 35.24
N ILE A 40 10.02 8.16 35.88
CA ILE A 40 9.30 7.05 36.52
C ILE A 40 8.74 7.45 37.88
N SER A 41 9.33 8.45 38.55
CA SER A 41 8.96 8.86 39.93
C SER A 41 7.53 9.38 40.05
N VAL A 42 7.00 10.05 39.01
CA VAL A 42 5.64 10.61 39.01
C VAL A 42 4.72 9.76 38.12
N ARG A 43 4.16 8.69 38.71
CA ARG A 43 3.31 7.71 38.04
C ARG A 43 2.17 8.35 37.21
N LYS A 44 1.53 9.41 37.71
CA LYS A 44 0.46 10.11 36.99
C LYS A 44 0.93 10.70 35.67
N ASN A 45 2.09 11.33 35.66
CA ASN A 45 2.66 11.91 34.41
C ASN A 45 3.11 10.80 33.45
N VAL A 46 3.71 9.71 33.97
CA VAL A 46 4.08 8.55 33.15
C VAL A 46 2.85 8.02 32.41
N ILE A 47 1.76 7.76 33.10
CA ILE A 47 0.53 7.20 32.51
C ILE A 47 -0.05 8.15 31.46
N LEU A 48 -0.17 9.45 31.78
CA LEU A 48 -0.74 10.44 30.86
C LEU A 48 0.12 10.59 29.59
N MET A 49 1.43 10.70 29.75
CA MET A 49 2.36 10.89 28.63
C MET A 49 2.46 9.63 27.78
N THR A 50 2.67 8.47 28.40
CA THR A 50 2.71 7.18 27.73
C THR A 50 1.40 6.90 27.01
N GLY A 51 0.26 7.20 27.64
CA GLY A 51 -1.06 7.05 27.06
C GLY A 51 -1.28 7.96 25.84
N SER A 52 -0.84 9.21 25.88
CA SER A 52 -0.92 10.14 24.74
C SER A 52 -0.10 9.66 23.54
N PHE A 53 1.14 9.19 23.76
CA PHE A 53 1.97 8.60 22.73
C PHE A 53 1.36 7.32 22.16
N ALA A 54 0.91 6.43 23.06
CA ALA A 54 0.30 5.17 22.64
C ALA A 54 -0.94 5.39 21.77
N LEU A 55 -1.82 6.33 22.17
CA LEU A 55 -3.00 6.69 21.39
C LEU A 55 -2.65 7.21 20.01
N SER A 56 -1.62 8.07 19.90
CA SER A 56 -1.17 8.59 18.59
C SER A 56 -0.66 7.48 17.67
N ILE A 57 0.05 6.50 18.22
CA ILE A 57 0.57 5.36 17.45
C ILE A 57 -0.56 4.44 17.03
N ILE A 58 -1.52 4.16 17.92
CA ILE A 58 -2.70 3.35 17.60
C ILE A 58 -3.49 4.00 16.45
N LEU A 59 -3.73 5.31 16.53
CA LEU A 59 -4.41 6.04 15.46
C LEU A 59 -3.63 6.00 14.15
N PHE A 60 -2.29 6.18 14.21
CA PHE A 60 -1.45 6.08 13.01
C PHE A 60 -1.55 4.70 12.35
N LEU A 61 -1.44 3.62 13.13
CA LEU A 61 -1.57 2.26 12.61
C LEU A 61 -2.98 2.01 12.05
N SER A 62 -4.03 2.45 12.75
CA SER A 62 -5.42 2.29 12.29
C SER A 62 -5.66 3.00 10.96
N PHE A 63 -5.15 4.22 10.77
CA PHE A 63 -5.27 4.93 9.50
C PHE A 63 -4.43 4.32 8.38
N THR A 64 -3.27 3.72 8.71
CA THR A 64 -2.47 2.97 7.73
C THR A 64 -3.26 1.76 7.20
N VAL A 65 -3.87 0.99 8.11
CA VAL A 65 -4.74 -0.14 7.74
C VAL A 65 -5.94 0.33 6.92
N LEU A 66 -6.53 1.48 7.27
CA LEU A 66 -7.64 2.06 6.50
C LEU A 66 -7.23 2.42 5.07
N ILE A 67 -6.04 2.99 4.86
CA ILE A 67 -5.51 3.27 3.52
C ILE A 67 -5.31 1.97 2.74
N ASP A 68 -4.72 0.94 3.37
CA ASP A 68 -4.53 -0.36 2.73
C ASP A 68 -5.86 -1.02 2.37
N PHE A 69 -6.87 -0.89 3.24
CA PHE A 69 -8.23 -1.37 2.99
C PHE A 69 -8.88 -0.65 1.80
N VAL A 70 -8.75 0.68 1.71
CA VAL A 70 -9.26 1.45 0.56
C VAL A 70 -8.52 1.07 -0.72
N ASN A 71 -7.20 0.85 -0.68
CA ASN A 71 -6.44 0.34 -1.82
C ASN A 71 -6.92 -1.04 -2.29
N CYS A 72 -7.38 -1.88 -1.37
CA CYS A 72 -7.92 -3.19 -1.69
C CYS A 72 -9.29 -3.09 -2.39
N ILE A 73 -10.16 -2.18 -1.92
CA ILE A 73 -11.52 -1.99 -2.48
C ILE A 73 -11.48 -1.19 -3.78
N MET A 74 -10.58 -0.21 -3.89
CA MET A 74 -10.46 0.71 -5.03
C MET A 74 -9.05 0.64 -5.62
N PRO A 75 -8.66 -0.50 -6.23
CA PRO A 75 -7.33 -0.65 -6.78
C PRO A 75 -7.12 0.37 -7.90
N GLN A 76 -6.08 1.19 -7.76
CA GLN A 76 -5.68 2.16 -8.77
C GLN A 76 -4.77 1.46 -9.78
N SER A 77 -5.37 0.83 -10.81
CA SER A 77 -4.60 0.17 -11.83
C SER A 77 -3.99 1.16 -12.82
N ALA A 78 -2.74 0.96 -13.17
CA ALA A 78 -2.06 1.73 -14.22
C ALA A 78 -2.68 1.49 -15.61
N SER A 79 -3.39 0.37 -15.78
CA SER A 79 -4.13 0.03 -16.99
C SER A 79 -5.58 0.53 -17.01
N THR A 80 -5.97 1.41 -16.10
CA THR A 80 -7.32 1.99 -16.11
C THR A 80 -7.50 2.85 -17.35
N SER A 81 -8.55 2.55 -18.14
CA SER A 81 -8.95 3.31 -19.32
C SER A 81 -9.94 4.42 -18.98
N ASP A 82 -9.96 5.45 -19.80
CA ASP A 82 -10.96 6.51 -19.75
C ASP A 82 -12.15 6.19 -20.66
N ILE A 83 -11.89 5.51 -21.77
CA ILE A 83 -12.89 5.09 -22.74
C ILE A 83 -12.65 3.63 -23.10
N ASP A 84 -13.71 2.85 -23.11
CA ASP A 84 -13.72 1.48 -23.58
C ASP A 84 -14.57 1.34 -24.84
N ILE A 85 -14.03 0.63 -25.83
CA ILE A 85 -14.73 0.28 -27.06
C ILE A 85 -14.75 -1.25 -27.17
N SER A 86 -15.93 -1.81 -27.28
CA SER A 86 -16.15 -3.25 -27.46
C SER A 86 -17.16 -3.50 -28.56
N SER A 87 -17.26 -4.74 -29.02
CA SER A 87 -18.32 -5.08 -29.98
C SER A 87 -19.71 -4.85 -29.35
N SER A 88 -20.64 -4.40 -30.19
CA SER A 88 -22.05 -4.28 -29.81
C SER A 88 -22.69 -5.64 -29.60
N ASP A 89 -22.17 -6.66 -30.29
CA ASP A 89 -22.52 -8.05 -30.11
C ASP A 89 -21.44 -8.76 -29.31
N SER A 90 -21.81 -9.48 -28.26
CA SER A 90 -20.87 -10.10 -27.30
C SER A 90 -19.90 -11.10 -27.94
N SER A 91 -20.18 -11.55 -29.15
CA SER A 91 -19.34 -12.46 -29.95
C SER A 91 -18.46 -11.77 -30.99
N GLY A 92 -18.64 -10.46 -31.19
CA GLY A 92 -17.91 -9.70 -32.19
C GLY A 92 -16.58 -9.15 -31.69
N PHE A 93 -15.79 -8.65 -32.64
CA PHE A 93 -14.48 -8.04 -32.40
C PHE A 93 -14.46 -6.60 -32.91
N VAL A 94 -13.57 -5.80 -32.34
CA VAL A 94 -13.25 -4.43 -32.77
C VAL A 94 -12.07 -4.50 -33.74
N ASP A 95 -12.25 -3.91 -34.92
CA ASP A 95 -11.23 -3.87 -35.99
C ASP A 95 -9.88 -3.34 -35.39
N SER A 96 -8.84 -4.11 -35.64
CA SER A 96 -7.48 -3.76 -35.18
C SER A 96 -6.95 -2.47 -35.78
N GLY A 97 -7.44 -2.08 -36.99
CA GLY A 97 -7.10 -0.81 -37.64
C GLY A 97 -7.61 0.42 -36.89
N LEU A 98 -8.72 0.29 -36.17
CA LEU A 98 -9.31 1.39 -35.40
C LEU A 98 -8.35 1.93 -34.32
N ALA A 99 -7.54 1.07 -33.71
CA ALA A 99 -6.53 1.47 -32.71
C ALA A 99 -5.52 2.48 -33.29
N GLY A 100 -5.08 2.26 -34.56
CA GLY A 100 -4.16 3.16 -35.22
C GLY A 100 -4.80 4.52 -35.57
N VAL A 101 -6.06 4.54 -35.94
CA VAL A 101 -6.80 5.78 -36.23
C VAL A 101 -6.94 6.60 -34.91
N ILE A 102 -7.46 5.98 -33.88
CA ILE A 102 -7.73 6.68 -32.60
C ILE A 102 -6.42 7.14 -31.93
N SER A 103 -5.33 6.39 -32.04
CA SER A 103 -4.06 6.77 -31.42
C SER A 103 -3.48 8.11 -31.90
N ASN A 104 -3.87 8.54 -33.10
CA ASN A 104 -3.45 9.79 -33.71
C ASN A 104 -4.41 10.96 -33.47
N MET A 105 -5.51 10.75 -32.73
CA MET A 105 -6.50 11.79 -32.45
C MET A 105 -6.04 12.72 -31.34
N GLU A 106 -6.52 13.96 -31.39
CA GLU A 106 -6.23 14.95 -30.36
C GLU A 106 -6.84 14.52 -29.00
N GLY A 107 -6.18 14.86 -27.89
CA GLY A 107 -6.62 14.47 -26.56
C GLY A 107 -6.31 13.03 -26.18
N VAL A 108 -5.91 12.17 -27.13
CA VAL A 108 -5.56 10.77 -26.84
C VAL A 108 -4.13 10.69 -26.34
N LYS A 109 -3.94 10.04 -25.18
CA LYS A 109 -2.64 9.76 -24.58
C LYS A 109 -2.09 8.43 -25.06
N ARG A 110 -2.97 7.42 -25.11
CA ARG A 110 -2.60 6.03 -25.47
C ARG A 110 -3.82 5.21 -25.81
N VAL A 111 -3.64 4.29 -26.75
CA VAL A 111 -4.59 3.25 -27.12
C VAL A 111 -3.91 1.89 -26.90
N TYR A 112 -4.60 0.95 -26.31
CA TYR A 112 -4.16 -0.43 -26.11
C TYR A 112 -5.39 -1.33 -26.01
N GLY A 113 -5.21 -2.62 -26.17
CA GLY A 113 -6.36 -3.50 -26.22
C GLY A 113 -6.09 -4.90 -25.69
N ARG A 114 -7.18 -5.62 -25.51
CA ARG A 114 -7.20 -7.02 -25.12
C ARG A 114 -7.90 -7.85 -26.17
N ARG A 115 -7.40 -9.05 -26.38
CA ARG A 115 -8.03 -10.06 -27.21
C ARG A 115 -8.38 -11.24 -26.33
N SER A 116 -9.55 -11.81 -26.47
CA SER A 116 -10.02 -12.91 -25.63
C SER A 116 -10.52 -14.04 -26.51
N TYR A 117 -10.20 -15.25 -26.13
CA TYR A 117 -10.77 -16.45 -26.69
C TYR A 117 -11.02 -17.44 -25.55
N PHE A 118 -12.28 -17.89 -25.46
CA PHE A 118 -12.76 -18.65 -24.32
C PHE A 118 -12.90 -20.14 -24.64
N GLU A 119 -12.81 -20.99 -23.61
CA GLU A 119 -13.09 -22.40 -23.66
C GLU A 119 -12.21 -23.20 -24.64
N ILE A 120 -10.92 -22.86 -24.70
CA ILE A 120 -9.95 -23.66 -25.47
C ILE A 120 -9.67 -24.94 -24.72
N GLN A 121 -9.72 -26.08 -25.44
CA GLN A 121 -9.35 -27.38 -24.88
C GLN A 121 -7.88 -27.36 -24.46
N ALA A 122 -7.64 -27.59 -23.17
CA ALA A 122 -6.33 -27.79 -22.58
C ALA A 122 -6.22 -29.20 -22.03
N GLY A 123 -5.18 -29.92 -22.40
CA GLY A 123 -4.96 -31.29 -22.00
C GLY A 123 -4.91 -32.25 -23.17
N SER A 124 -4.20 -33.39 -23.01
CA SER A 124 -4.25 -34.52 -23.92
C SER A 124 -5.21 -35.58 -23.38
N ASP A 125 -5.89 -36.30 -24.25
CA ASP A 125 -6.69 -37.48 -23.89
C ASP A 125 -5.81 -38.49 -23.14
N GLY A 126 -5.92 -38.51 -21.80
CA GLY A 126 -5.19 -39.48 -20.97
C GLY A 126 -4.50 -38.92 -19.72
N ASP A 127 -4.45 -37.63 -19.52
CA ASP A 127 -3.83 -37.05 -18.31
C ASP A 127 -4.91 -36.64 -17.31
N GLU A 128 -5.08 -37.40 -16.21
CA GLU A 128 -6.12 -37.18 -15.19
C GLU A 128 -6.00 -35.83 -14.45
N GLY A 129 -4.97 -35.01 -14.76
CA GLY A 129 -4.70 -33.71 -14.10
C GLY A 129 -5.15 -32.46 -14.86
N LEU A 130 -5.44 -32.53 -16.18
CA LEU A 130 -5.65 -31.37 -17.07
C LEU A 130 -6.73 -31.59 -18.11
N SER A 131 -7.81 -32.31 -17.81
CA SER A 131 -8.98 -32.38 -18.72
C SER A 131 -9.91 -31.22 -18.44
N GLY A 132 -9.68 -30.07 -19.08
CA GLY A 132 -10.52 -28.91 -18.92
C GLY A 132 -10.32 -27.88 -20.02
N THR A 133 -11.17 -26.87 -20.02
CA THR A 133 -11.01 -25.71 -20.89
C THR A 133 -10.30 -24.59 -20.16
N VAL A 134 -9.50 -23.83 -20.89
CA VAL A 134 -8.85 -22.59 -20.41
C VAL A 134 -9.27 -21.42 -21.26
N ASP A 135 -9.29 -20.25 -20.66
CA ASP A 135 -9.46 -19.01 -21.40
C ASP A 135 -8.09 -18.41 -21.74
N ILE A 136 -7.96 -17.82 -22.90
CA ILE A 136 -6.75 -17.10 -23.28
C ILE A 136 -7.08 -15.63 -23.51
N VAL A 137 -6.36 -14.75 -22.82
CA VAL A 137 -6.48 -13.31 -22.97
C VAL A 137 -5.10 -12.74 -23.35
N ALA A 138 -5.06 -12.03 -24.47
CA ALA A 138 -3.86 -11.28 -24.83
C ALA A 138 -3.92 -9.88 -24.24
N TYR A 139 -2.79 -9.46 -23.70
CA TYR A 139 -2.54 -8.10 -23.25
C TYR A 139 -1.56 -7.43 -24.21
N ASP A 140 -1.82 -6.20 -24.62
CA ASP A 140 -0.83 -5.41 -25.33
C ASP A 140 0.37 -5.08 -24.43
N ASN A 141 1.51 -4.73 -25.02
CA ASN A 141 2.76 -4.51 -24.31
C ASN A 141 2.65 -3.51 -23.13
N PHE A 142 1.79 -2.52 -23.27
CA PHE A 142 1.53 -1.57 -22.19
C PHE A 142 0.78 -2.22 -21.03
N ASP A 143 -0.27 -2.96 -21.31
CA ASP A 143 -1.11 -3.62 -20.30
C ASP A 143 -0.31 -4.70 -19.57
N LEU A 144 0.55 -5.48 -20.26
CA LEU A 144 1.51 -6.38 -19.65
C LEU A 144 2.45 -5.65 -18.67
N LYS A 145 2.95 -4.47 -19.06
CA LYS A 145 3.81 -3.66 -18.19
C LYS A 145 3.09 -3.20 -16.93
N CYS A 146 1.80 -2.89 -17.03
CA CYS A 146 0.97 -2.49 -15.88
C CYS A 146 0.89 -3.59 -14.82
N LEU A 147 0.86 -4.87 -15.18
CA LEU A 147 0.88 -5.97 -14.22
C LEU A 147 2.08 -5.92 -13.26
N LYS A 148 3.23 -5.46 -13.76
CA LYS A 148 4.42 -5.24 -12.93
C LYS A 148 4.32 -3.99 -12.09
N MET A 149 3.79 -2.90 -12.64
CA MET A 149 3.60 -1.62 -11.95
C MET A 149 2.60 -1.74 -10.80
N ASP A 150 1.53 -2.50 -11.01
CA ASP A 150 0.45 -2.73 -10.06
C ASP A 150 0.78 -3.86 -9.07
N HIS A 151 1.99 -4.43 -9.14
CA HIS A 151 2.46 -5.50 -8.25
C HIS A 151 1.53 -6.72 -8.18
N THR A 152 0.84 -7.04 -9.28
CA THR A 152 -0.15 -8.14 -9.33
C THR A 152 0.48 -9.52 -9.47
N LEU A 153 1.77 -9.61 -9.77
CA LEU A 153 2.47 -10.87 -9.97
C LEU A 153 2.94 -11.50 -8.67
N LYS A 154 2.86 -12.84 -8.57
CA LYS A 154 3.45 -13.64 -7.48
C LYS A 154 4.98 -13.64 -7.59
N LYS A 155 5.67 -13.88 -6.44
CA LYS A 155 7.13 -14.03 -6.42
C LYS A 155 7.59 -15.19 -7.32
N GLY A 156 8.68 -14.98 -8.06
CA GLY A 156 9.20 -15.96 -9.00
C GLY A 156 8.64 -15.86 -10.42
N SER A 157 7.70 -14.96 -10.68
CA SER A 157 7.17 -14.68 -12.02
C SER A 157 8.16 -13.87 -12.85
N ASP A 158 8.33 -14.24 -14.12
CA ASP A 158 9.20 -13.56 -15.08
C ASP A 158 8.40 -13.05 -16.28
N LEU A 159 7.98 -11.79 -16.20
CA LEU A 159 7.21 -11.13 -17.24
C LEU A 159 8.01 -10.95 -18.55
N SER A 160 9.35 -10.92 -18.48
CA SER A 160 10.18 -10.65 -19.66
C SER A 160 10.08 -11.74 -20.73
N LYS A 161 9.72 -12.96 -20.34
CA LYS A 161 9.58 -14.12 -21.23
C LYS A 161 8.30 -14.09 -22.08
N ILE A 162 7.33 -13.23 -21.74
CA ILE A 162 5.99 -13.26 -22.34
C ILE A 162 5.88 -12.36 -23.57
N TYR A 163 6.74 -11.34 -23.66
CA TYR A 163 6.73 -10.40 -24.78
C TYR A 163 7.07 -11.07 -26.11
N GLY A 164 6.44 -10.56 -27.17
CA GLY A 164 6.63 -11.08 -28.53
C GLY A 164 5.97 -12.44 -28.74
N ASN A 165 6.38 -13.13 -29.80
CA ASN A 165 5.90 -14.47 -30.09
C ASN A 165 6.64 -15.50 -29.19
N SER A 166 6.01 -15.91 -28.11
CA SER A 166 6.62 -16.72 -27.07
C SER A 166 5.79 -17.97 -26.74
N LYS A 167 6.44 -19.01 -26.21
CA LYS A 167 5.76 -20.15 -25.60
C LYS A 167 5.42 -19.94 -24.12
N TYR A 168 5.83 -18.82 -23.56
CA TYR A 168 5.62 -18.51 -22.16
C TYR A 168 4.36 -17.69 -21.95
N VAL A 169 3.62 -18.00 -20.88
CA VAL A 169 2.36 -17.35 -20.51
C VAL A 169 2.34 -17.02 -19.02
N LEU A 170 1.48 -16.07 -18.61
CA LEU A 170 1.05 -15.97 -17.21
C LEU A 170 -0.23 -16.77 -17.05
N ALA A 171 -0.48 -17.22 -15.81
CA ALA A 171 -1.75 -17.84 -15.46
C ALA A 171 -2.40 -17.12 -14.27
N THR A 172 -3.71 -17.06 -14.27
CA THR A 172 -4.48 -16.65 -13.09
C THR A 172 -4.30 -17.67 -11.98
N SER A 173 -4.31 -17.21 -10.75
CA SER A 173 -4.10 -18.05 -9.59
C SER A 173 -4.80 -17.44 -8.39
N ASP A 174 -5.26 -18.30 -7.48
CA ASP A 174 -5.83 -17.95 -6.20
C ASP A 174 -5.18 -18.79 -5.08
N PRO A 175 -5.60 -18.67 -3.81
CA PRO A 175 -5.06 -19.46 -2.71
C PRO A 175 -5.27 -20.97 -2.85
N TYR A 176 -6.26 -21.40 -3.64
CA TYR A 176 -6.64 -22.82 -3.85
C TYR A 176 -6.04 -23.39 -5.12
N SER A 177 -5.43 -22.57 -5.96
CA SER A 177 -4.83 -23.00 -7.23
C SER A 177 -3.56 -23.82 -7.00
N SER A 178 -3.46 -24.97 -7.66
CA SER A 178 -2.31 -25.88 -7.60
C SER A 178 -1.16 -25.52 -8.57
N TRP A 179 -1.40 -24.61 -9.50
CA TRP A 179 -0.48 -24.22 -10.56
C TRP A 179 0.81 -23.57 -10.05
N LYS A 180 1.93 -23.88 -10.70
CA LYS A 180 3.26 -23.39 -10.37
C LYS A 180 3.94 -22.80 -11.61
N VAL A 181 4.89 -21.90 -11.37
CA VAL A 181 5.78 -21.42 -12.42
C VAL A 181 6.63 -22.60 -12.92
N GLY A 182 6.64 -22.77 -14.23
CA GLY A 182 7.29 -23.88 -14.92
C GLY A 182 6.36 -24.99 -15.37
N ASP A 183 5.13 -25.03 -14.89
CA ASP A 183 4.12 -26.00 -15.34
C ASP A 183 3.82 -25.81 -16.83
N LYS A 184 3.51 -26.89 -17.48
CA LYS A 184 3.27 -26.97 -18.91
C LYS A 184 1.79 -27.21 -19.19
N ILE A 185 1.26 -26.51 -20.17
CA ILE A 185 -0.13 -26.56 -20.54
C ILE A 185 -0.20 -26.88 -22.03
N PRO A 186 -0.64 -28.07 -22.42
CA PRO A 186 -0.82 -28.43 -23.82
C PRO A 186 -2.09 -27.75 -24.35
N ILE A 187 -1.94 -27.04 -25.48
CA ILE A 187 -3.04 -26.36 -26.19
C ILE A 187 -2.92 -26.71 -27.66
N GLY A 188 -3.86 -27.53 -28.14
CA GLY A 188 -3.77 -28.07 -29.48
C GLY A 188 -2.46 -28.84 -29.71
N ASN A 189 -1.67 -28.41 -30.70
CA ASN A 189 -0.38 -29.02 -31.02
C ASN A 189 0.81 -28.32 -30.35
N GLU A 190 0.56 -27.36 -29.45
CA GLU A 190 1.61 -26.61 -28.79
C GLU A 190 1.61 -26.83 -27.26
N GLU A 191 2.77 -26.67 -26.68
CA GLU A 191 2.95 -26.70 -25.22
C GLU A 191 3.36 -25.31 -24.72
N LEU A 192 2.49 -24.68 -23.92
CA LEU A 192 2.77 -23.42 -23.28
C LEU A 192 3.36 -23.66 -21.88
N VAL A 193 4.23 -22.75 -21.45
CA VAL A 193 4.91 -22.83 -20.13
C VAL A 193 4.52 -21.64 -19.28
N ILE A 194 4.08 -21.89 -18.05
CA ILE A 194 3.76 -20.84 -17.09
C ILE A 194 5.06 -20.14 -16.65
N ALA A 195 5.28 -18.91 -17.10
CA ALA A 195 6.40 -18.07 -16.66
C ALA A 195 6.07 -17.22 -15.42
N GLY A 196 4.82 -17.13 -15.06
CA GLY A 196 4.40 -16.39 -13.88
C GLY A 196 2.94 -16.59 -13.52
N LEU A 197 2.62 -16.26 -12.28
CA LEU A 197 1.28 -16.38 -11.73
C LEU A 197 0.81 -15.01 -11.23
N LEU A 198 -0.47 -14.71 -11.42
CA LEU A 198 -1.10 -13.57 -10.80
C LEU A 198 -1.45 -13.90 -9.34
N LYS A 199 -1.57 -12.88 -8.50
CA LYS A 199 -1.98 -13.03 -7.09
C LYS A 199 -3.47 -13.32 -6.92
N TYR A 200 -4.28 -12.94 -7.91
CA TYR A 200 -5.73 -13.09 -7.96
C TYR A 200 -6.15 -13.16 -9.43
N ASP A 201 -7.38 -13.57 -9.67
CA ASP A 201 -7.98 -13.53 -11.01
C ASP A 201 -8.59 -12.14 -11.28
N PRO A 202 -8.02 -11.33 -12.20
CA PRO A 202 -8.56 -10.02 -12.53
C PRO A 202 -9.86 -10.06 -13.36
N PHE A 203 -10.29 -11.23 -13.80
CA PHE A 203 -11.49 -11.42 -14.62
C PHE A 203 -12.69 -11.87 -13.79
N SER A 204 -12.51 -12.15 -12.51
CA SER A 204 -13.58 -12.50 -11.58
C SER A 204 -13.80 -11.38 -10.55
N SER A 205 -15.05 -11.24 -10.08
CA SER A 205 -15.43 -10.19 -9.14
C SER A 205 -14.90 -10.43 -7.72
N ASP A 206 -14.62 -11.68 -7.36
CA ASP A 206 -14.11 -12.09 -6.05
C ASP A 206 -12.60 -12.39 -6.06
N GLY A 207 -11.96 -12.27 -7.23
CA GLY A 207 -10.55 -12.55 -7.42
C GLY A 207 -10.17 -14.03 -7.43
N LEU A 208 -11.17 -14.94 -7.39
CA LEU A 208 -10.97 -16.38 -7.40
C LEU A 208 -11.12 -16.96 -8.81
N THR A 209 -10.36 -17.99 -9.11
CA THR A 209 -10.42 -18.65 -10.44
C THR A 209 -11.63 -19.56 -10.58
N ASN A 210 -12.26 -19.96 -9.48
CA ASN A 210 -13.42 -20.86 -9.45
C ASN A 210 -13.22 -22.15 -10.27
N GLY A 211 -11.98 -22.66 -10.24
CA GLY A 211 -11.58 -23.86 -10.98
C GLY A 211 -11.29 -23.64 -12.46
N LYS A 212 -11.48 -22.43 -12.99
CA LYS A 212 -11.19 -22.08 -14.38
C LYS A 212 -9.92 -21.23 -14.45
N MET A 213 -8.96 -21.66 -15.25
CA MET A 213 -7.71 -20.92 -15.44
C MET A 213 -7.78 -20.02 -16.66
N THR A 214 -7.35 -18.77 -16.50
CA THR A 214 -7.13 -17.86 -17.62
C THR A 214 -5.63 -17.68 -17.87
N LEU A 215 -5.22 -17.88 -19.11
CA LEU A 215 -3.85 -17.66 -19.57
C LEU A 215 -3.73 -16.25 -20.15
N ILE A 216 -2.71 -15.52 -19.70
CA ILE A 216 -2.41 -14.19 -20.24
C ILE A 216 -1.16 -14.30 -21.13
N THR A 217 -1.29 -13.82 -22.36
CA THR A 217 -0.27 -13.88 -23.40
C THR A 217 0.05 -12.49 -23.95
N SER A 218 1.09 -12.40 -24.79
CA SER A 218 1.27 -11.25 -25.70
C SER A 218 0.28 -11.32 -26.87
N GLY A 219 0.08 -10.19 -27.56
CA GLY A 219 -0.75 -10.14 -28.76
C GLY A 219 -0.26 -11.07 -29.86
N GLU A 220 1.07 -11.16 -30.08
CA GLU A 220 1.67 -12.01 -31.11
C GLU A 220 1.47 -13.51 -30.82
N THR A 221 1.66 -13.91 -29.56
CA THR A 221 1.40 -15.29 -29.13
C THR A 221 -0.07 -15.65 -29.31
N PHE A 222 -0.97 -14.75 -28.95
CA PHE A 222 -2.42 -14.96 -29.10
C PHE A 222 -2.81 -15.15 -30.58
N ILE A 223 -2.33 -14.27 -31.45
CA ILE A 223 -2.61 -14.35 -32.91
C ILE A 223 -2.08 -15.66 -33.47
N ARG A 224 -0.91 -16.13 -33.04
CA ARG A 224 -0.35 -17.42 -33.44
C ARG A 224 -1.25 -18.59 -33.00
N LEU A 225 -1.78 -18.56 -31.80
CA LEU A 225 -2.59 -19.64 -31.24
C LEU A 225 -4.02 -19.66 -31.80
N THR A 226 -4.60 -18.49 -32.05
CA THR A 226 -6.03 -18.37 -32.41
C THR A 226 -6.31 -17.91 -33.82
N GLY A 227 -5.34 -17.27 -34.49
CA GLY A 227 -5.52 -16.61 -35.78
C GLY A 227 -6.26 -15.27 -35.71
N ILE A 228 -6.78 -14.86 -34.56
CA ILE A 228 -7.60 -13.66 -34.38
C ILE A 228 -6.70 -12.44 -34.18
N LYS A 229 -6.85 -11.43 -35.06
CA LYS A 229 -6.09 -10.18 -35.01
C LYS A 229 -6.85 -9.05 -34.30
N ASP A 230 -8.15 -9.09 -34.37
CA ASP A 230 -9.03 -8.03 -33.88
C ASP A 230 -9.17 -8.05 -32.36
N TYR A 231 -9.54 -6.92 -31.77
CA TYR A 231 -9.64 -6.76 -30.32
C TYR A 231 -11.02 -7.17 -29.80
N SER A 232 -11.05 -7.81 -28.66
CA SER A 232 -12.30 -8.00 -27.90
C SER A 232 -12.66 -6.72 -27.12
N LEU A 233 -11.64 -5.97 -26.70
CA LEU A 233 -11.78 -4.73 -25.96
C LEU A 233 -10.63 -3.79 -26.36
N LEU A 234 -10.98 -2.59 -26.81
CA LEU A 234 -10.05 -1.51 -27.08
C LEU A 234 -10.19 -0.46 -25.98
N MET A 235 -9.08 -0.09 -25.36
CA MET A 235 -9.01 0.79 -24.21
C MET A 235 -8.22 2.05 -24.55
N ILE A 236 -8.74 3.20 -24.15
CA ILE A 236 -8.16 4.50 -24.46
C ILE A 236 -7.89 5.24 -23.16
N GLN A 237 -6.66 5.73 -23.01
CA GLN A 237 -6.32 6.71 -22.00
C GLN A 237 -6.25 8.09 -22.64
N MET A 238 -6.97 9.04 -22.04
CA MET A 238 -6.97 10.42 -22.46
C MET A 238 -5.86 11.22 -21.77
N LYS A 239 -5.44 12.32 -22.38
CA LYS A 239 -4.59 13.31 -21.73
C LYS A 239 -5.39 14.04 -20.65
N GLY A 240 -4.70 14.59 -19.64
CA GLY A 240 -5.35 15.28 -18.53
C GLY A 240 -6.09 16.57 -18.90
N ASP A 241 -5.80 17.13 -20.06
CA ASP A 241 -6.38 18.34 -20.66
C ASP A 241 -7.41 18.03 -21.77
N ALA A 242 -7.75 16.76 -21.98
CA ALA A 242 -8.72 16.34 -22.98
C ALA A 242 -10.11 16.88 -22.69
N THR A 243 -10.74 17.47 -23.71
CA THR A 243 -12.08 18.06 -23.66
C THR A 243 -13.16 17.04 -24.04
N ASP A 244 -14.42 17.40 -23.77
CA ASP A 244 -15.55 16.57 -24.22
C ASP A 244 -15.66 16.51 -25.74
N GLU A 245 -15.22 17.56 -26.44
CA GLU A 245 -15.15 17.58 -27.91
C GLU A 245 -14.21 16.50 -28.45
N ASN A 246 -13.05 16.27 -27.78
CA ASN A 246 -12.13 15.19 -28.16
C ASN A 246 -12.79 13.82 -28.03
N VAL A 247 -13.62 13.62 -27.01
CA VAL A 247 -14.35 12.35 -26.81
C VAL A 247 -15.45 12.17 -27.85
N GLU A 248 -16.19 13.24 -28.17
CA GLU A 248 -17.20 13.21 -29.24
C GLU A 248 -16.59 12.89 -30.61
N GLU A 249 -15.40 13.38 -30.92
CA GLU A 249 -14.68 13.04 -32.15
C GLU A 249 -14.32 11.55 -32.18
N ILE A 250 -13.85 10.97 -31.09
CA ILE A 250 -13.59 9.53 -31.01
C ILE A 250 -14.90 8.77 -31.21
N GLN A 251 -15.99 9.20 -30.56
CA GLN A 251 -17.29 8.56 -30.68
C GLN A 251 -17.82 8.57 -32.13
N LYS A 252 -17.62 9.65 -32.88
CA LYS A 252 -17.97 9.75 -34.29
C LYS A 252 -17.22 8.76 -35.17
N VAL A 253 -15.95 8.50 -34.88
CA VAL A 253 -15.13 7.51 -35.61
C VAL A 253 -15.61 6.09 -35.30
N VAL A 254 -16.13 5.83 -34.13
CA VAL A 254 -16.72 4.54 -33.71
C VAL A 254 -18.07 4.29 -34.40
N ASP A 255 -18.79 5.35 -34.75
CA ASP A 255 -20.00 5.43 -35.62
C ASP A 255 -21.10 4.39 -35.30
N GLY A 256 -21.39 4.21 -33.99
CA GLY A 256 -22.46 3.31 -33.55
C GLY A 256 -22.25 1.81 -33.87
N LYS A 257 -21.19 1.46 -34.60
CA LYS A 257 -20.83 0.09 -34.96
C LYS A 257 -20.39 -0.70 -33.73
N TYR A 258 -19.79 -0.02 -32.77
CA TYR A 258 -19.27 -0.61 -31.54
C TYR A 258 -19.92 0.04 -30.33
N LYS A 259 -19.94 -0.67 -29.21
CA LYS A 259 -20.34 -0.14 -27.90
C LYS A 259 -19.22 0.80 -27.40
N PHE A 260 -19.57 2.05 -27.25
CA PHE A 260 -18.70 3.10 -26.71
C PHE A 260 -19.07 3.36 -25.25
N GLN A 261 -18.12 3.29 -24.34
CA GLN A 261 -18.33 3.55 -22.92
C GLN A 261 -17.31 4.57 -22.41
N ASP A 262 -17.77 5.80 -22.15
CA ASP A 262 -17.00 6.81 -21.45
C ASP A 262 -16.99 6.49 -19.95
N LYS A 263 -15.81 6.34 -19.38
CA LYS A 263 -15.59 6.01 -17.97
C LYS A 263 -14.90 7.14 -17.20
N ARG A 264 -14.72 8.32 -17.83
CA ARG A 264 -14.01 9.45 -17.20
C ARG A 264 -14.66 9.85 -15.88
N ASP A 265 -15.99 9.87 -15.81
CA ASP A 265 -16.74 10.17 -14.60
C ASP A 265 -16.63 9.09 -13.51
N GLN A 266 -16.29 7.86 -13.91
CA GLN A 266 -16.09 6.73 -12.99
C GLN A 266 -14.66 6.67 -12.44
N ARG A 267 -13.81 7.60 -12.83
CA ARG A 267 -12.42 7.68 -12.39
C ARG A 267 -12.35 8.02 -10.91
N THR A 268 -12.15 7.01 -10.09
CA THR A 268 -12.01 7.15 -8.64
C THR A 268 -10.65 7.69 -8.20
N GLY A 269 -9.71 7.87 -9.14
CA GLY A 269 -8.35 8.31 -8.84
C GLY A 269 -8.28 9.66 -8.14
N GLY A 270 -9.10 10.63 -8.55
CA GLY A 270 -9.18 11.94 -7.87
C GLY A 270 -9.76 11.84 -6.46
N THR A 271 -10.82 11.05 -6.30
CA THR A 271 -11.46 10.78 -5.00
C THR A 271 -10.51 10.04 -4.06
N TYR A 272 -9.81 9.03 -4.57
CA TYR A 272 -8.77 8.32 -3.82
C TYR A 272 -7.65 9.25 -3.37
N LEU A 273 -7.13 10.09 -4.26
CA LEU A 273 -6.07 11.06 -3.93
C LEU A 273 -6.55 12.06 -2.87
N ALA A 274 -7.76 12.59 -3.00
CA ALA A 274 -8.36 13.48 -2.00
C ALA A 274 -8.52 12.77 -0.64
N PHE A 275 -8.95 11.51 -0.63
CA PHE A 275 -9.03 10.70 0.58
C PHE A 275 -7.65 10.53 1.23
N VAL A 276 -6.63 10.17 0.45
CA VAL A 276 -5.25 10.00 0.94
C VAL A 276 -4.71 11.31 1.54
N PHE A 277 -4.91 12.46 0.86
CA PHE A 277 -4.51 13.76 1.39
C PHE A 277 -5.27 14.11 2.68
N CYS A 278 -6.54 13.79 2.77
CA CYS A 278 -7.34 14.01 3.98
C CYS A 278 -6.79 13.19 5.16
N VAL A 279 -6.52 11.90 4.95
CA VAL A 279 -5.97 11.00 5.98
C VAL A 279 -4.59 11.45 6.44
N TYR A 280 -3.65 11.74 5.52
CA TYR A 280 -2.33 12.23 5.90
C TYR A 280 -2.37 13.61 6.55
N GLY A 281 -3.27 14.50 6.13
CA GLY A 281 -3.52 15.78 6.77
C GLY A 281 -3.98 15.60 8.22
N PHE A 282 -4.91 14.68 8.45
CA PHE A 282 -5.40 14.36 9.79
C PHE A 282 -4.30 13.75 10.67
N LEU A 283 -3.50 12.83 10.13
CA LEU A 283 -2.34 12.27 10.83
C LEU A 283 -1.32 13.36 11.19
N GLY A 284 -1.11 14.34 10.31
CA GLY A 284 -0.25 15.50 10.59
C GLY A 284 -0.77 16.35 11.76
N ILE A 285 -2.08 16.55 11.84
CA ILE A 285 -2.71 17.25 12.97
C ILE A 285 -2.53 16.47 14.28
N ILE A 286 -2.75 15.15 14.27
CA ILE A 286 -2.54 14.29 15.45
C ILE A 286 -1.07 14.37 15.91
N MET A 287 -0.11 14.32 14.99
CA MET A 287 1.30 14.47 15.29
C MET A 287 1.60 15.82 15.94
N LEU A 288 1.05 16.91 15.41
CA LEU A 288 1.22 18.26 15.96
C LEU A 288 0.65 18.36 17.38
N VAL A 289 -0.55 17.87 17.60
CA VAL A 289 -1.20 17.85 18.92
C VAL A 289 -0.37 17.03 19.90
N THR A 290 0.19 15.90 19.49
CA THR A 290 1.06 15.06 20.31
C THR A 290 2.32 15.83 20.73
N ILE A 291 2.97 16.51 19.78
CA ILE A 291 4.15 17.34 20.05
C ILE A 291 3.81 18.46 21.07
N LEU A 292 2.70 19.15 20.86
CA LEU A 292 2.24 20.21 21.77
C LEU A 292 1.96 19.67 23.17
N ASN A 293 1.32 18.51 23.29
CA ASN A 293 1.09 17.85 24.59
C ASN A 293 2.40 17.50 25.30
N ILE A 294 3.40 17.01 24.57
CA ILE A 294 4.72 16.70 25.12
C ILE A 294 5.39 17.97 25.64
N VAL A 295 5.45 19.00 24.80
CA VAL A 295 6.07 20.29 25.17
C VAL A 295 5.40 20.89 26.39
N ASN A 296 4.07 20.90 26.42
CA ASN A 296 3.29 21.42 27.55
C ASN A 296 3.55 20.62 28.85
N SER A 297 3.55 19.29 28.76
CA SER A 297 3.77 18.44 29.93
C SER A 297 5.20 18.53 30.46
N ILE A 298 6.20 18.60 29.57
CA ILE A 298 7.60 18.83 29.96
C ILE A 298 7.74 20.22 30.62
N SER A 299 7.13 21.26 30.03
CA SER A 299 7.16 22.60 30.59
C SER A 299 6.58 22.65 31.99
N MET A 300 5.44 21.98 32.22
CA MET A 300 4.84 21.87 33.57
C MET A 300 5.74 21.10 34.54
N SER A 301 6.34 20.00 34.09
CA SER A 301 7.27 19.20 34.94
C SER A 301 8.50 20.03 35.33
N VAL A 302 9.08 20.74 34.37
CA VAL A 302 10.24 21.64 34.58
C VAL A 302 9.88 22.79 35.55
N SER A 303 8.73 23.45 35.30
CA SER A 303 8.29 24.56 36.14
C SER A 303 8.04 24.12 37.63
N ALA A 304 7.46 22.96 37.82
CA ALA A 304 7.23 22.41 39.15
C ALA A 304 8.52 22.11 39.89
N ARG A 305 9.63 21.87 39.20
CA ARG A 305 10.93 21.46 39.76
C ARG A 305 12.02 22.52 39.63
N ILE A 306 11.67 23.75 39.31
CA ILE A 306 12.63 24.83 39.02
C ILE A 306 13.60 25.07 40.19
N ARG A 307 13.10 24.94 41.44
CA ARG A 307 13.92 25.07 42.65
C ARG A 307 14.94 23.93 42.77
N GLN A 308 14.60 22.69 42.41
CA GLN A 308 15.50 21.54 42.39
C GLN A 308 16.61 21.73 41.37
N TYR A 309 16.27 22.20 40.16
CA TYR A 309 17.28 22.51 39.13
C TYR A 309 18.20 23.66 39.56
N GLY A 310 17.66 24.67 40.25
CA GLY A 310 18.46 25.74 40.84
C GLY A 310 19.46 25.22 41.88
N ALA A 311 19.02 24.33 42.75
CA ALA A 311 19.90 23.69 43.77
C ALA A 311 20.99 22.81 43.10
N MET A 312 20.64 22.05 42.04
CA MET A 312 21.62 21.23 41.30
C MET A 312 22.67 22.11 40.60
N ARG A 313 22.27 23.25 40.07
CA ARG A 313 23.19 24.23 39.43
C ARG A 313 24.12 24.89 40.48
N SER A 314 23.63 25.19 41.67
CA SER A 314 24.45 25.77 42.73
C SER A 314 25.52 24.77 43.27
N VAL A 315 25.30 23.47 43.12
CA VAL A 315 26.29 22.42 43.47
C VAL A 315 27.24 22.13 42.30
N GLY A 316 27.07 22.81 41.10
CA GLY A 316 28.01 22.73 40.01
C GLY A 316 27.49 22.03 38.74
N MET A 317 26.19 21.71 38.64
CA MET A 317 25.60 21.14 37.45
C MET A 317 25.49 22.20 36.35
N SER A 318 26.01 21.91 35.14
CA SER A 318 25.92 22.82 33.99
C SER A 318 24.52 22.85 33.37
N GLY A 319 24.17 23.99 32.72
CA GLY A 319 22.88 24.09 32.01
C GLY A 319 22.68 23.00 30.96
N ASN A 320 23.73 22.58 30.25
CA ASN A 320 23.67 21.50 29.25
C ASN A 320 23.36 20.14 29.90
N GLN A 321 23.79 19.91 31.12
CA GLN A 321 23.47 18.66 31.84
C GLN A 321 22.01 18.64 32.26
N VAL A 322 21.45 19.76 32.70
CA VAL A 322 20.01 19.89 32.99
C VAL A 322 19.18 19.63 31.72
N THR A 323 19.55 20.21 30.59
CA THR A 323 18.87 19.98 29.32
C THR A 323 18.92 18.51 28.91
N LYS A 324 20.06 17.84 29.02
CA LYS A 324 20.19 16.40 28.77
C LYS A 324 19.34 15.54 29.66
N MET A 325 19.21 15.92 30.94
CA MET A 325 18.35 15.23 31.88
C MET A 325 16.87 15.35 31.51
N ILE A 326 16.41 16.56 31.11
CA ILE A 326 15.05 16.79 30.64
C ILE A 326 14.79 16.04 29.33
N ALA A 327 15.76 16.03 28.40
CA ALA A 327 15.66 15.25 27.15
C ALA A 327 15.57 13.74 27.42
N ALA A 328 16.30 13.23 28.40
CA ALA A 328 16.23 11.82 28.80
C ALA A 328 14.86 11.47 29.44
N GLU A 329 14.27 12.38 30.21
CA GLU A 329 12.90 12.26 30.74
C GLU A 329 11.88 12.14 29.54
N ALA A 330 11.95 13.03 28.58
CA ALA A 330 11.09 13.02 27.40
C ALA A 330 11.26 11.73 26.57
N ALA A 331 12.51 11.31 26.34
CA ALA A 331 12.81 10.08 25.60
C ALA A 331 12.24 8.82 26.31
N THR A 332 12.24 8.81 27.63
CA THR A 332 11.66 7.70 28.41
C THR A 332 10.16 7.59 28.17
N TYR A 333 9.42 8.70 28.19
CA TYR A 333 7.98 8.69 27.85
C TYR A 333 7.73 8.24 26.43
N ALA A 334 8.53 8.71 25.46
CA ALA A 334 8.40 8.32 24.07
C ALA A 334 8.62 6.81 23.89
N VAL A 335 9.69 6.25 24.45
CA VAL A 335 9.98 4.80 24.34
C VAL A 335 8.88 3.96 24.99
N CYS A 336 8.42 4.32 26.17
CA CYS A 336 7.32 3.62 26.82
C CYS A 336 6.02 3.71 26.02
N GLY A 337 5.71 4.89 25.50
CA GLY A 337 4.52 5.11 24.65
C GLY A 337 4.57 4.36 23.34
N CYS A 338 5.74 4.34 22.68
CA CYS A 338 5.95 3.52 21.49
C CYS A 338 5.74 2.03 21.75
N ALA A 339 6.34 1.52 22.83
CA ALA A 339 6.20 0.11 23.19
C ALA A 339 4.72 -0.27 23.44
N VAL A 340 4.01 0.51 24.24
CA VAL A 340 2.59 0.28 24.53
C VAL A 340 1.74 0.47 23.28
N GLY A 341 1.97 1.54 22.51
CA GLY A 341 1.20 1.86 21.30
C GLY A 341 1.33 0.80 20.22
N VAL A 342 2.55 0.31 19.96
CA VAL A 342 2.79 -0.74 18.97
C VAL A 342 2.13 -2.06 19.39
N VAL A 343 2.32 -2.47 20.66
CA VAL A 343 1.70 -3.72 21.16
C VAL A 343 0.18 -3.64 21.10
N SER A 344 -0.42 -2.53 21.53
CA SER A 344 -1.87 -2.35 21.50
C SER A 344 -2.40 -2.20 20.09
N GLY A 345 -1.71 -1.48 19.21
CA GLY A 345 -2.12 -1.25 17.83
C GLY A 345 -2.00 -2.48 16.91
N LEU A 346 -1.13 -3.44 17.26
CA LEU A 346 -1.04 -4.73 16.56
C LEU A 346 -2.07 -5.75 17.04
N MET A 347 -2.69 -5.51 18.20
CA MET A 347 -3.75 -6.38 18.75
C MET A 347 -5.16 -5.91 18.38
N ALA A 348 -5.29 -4.66 17.93
CA ALA A 348 -6.56 -4.07 17.47
C ALA A 348 -6.81 -4.33 16.00
#